data_c363ddf321496987309f88e455c9fa88
#
_entry.id   c363ddf321496987309f88e455c9fa88
#
_cell.length_a   1.000
_cell.length_b   1.000
_cell.length_c   1.000
_cell.angle_alpha   90.00
_cell.angle_beta   90.00
_cell.angle_gamma   90.00
#
_symmetry.space_group_name_H-M   'P 1'
#
loop_
_entity.id
_entity.type
_entity.pdbx_description
1 polymer ?
#
loop_
_entity_poly.entity_id
_entity_poly.type
_entity_poly.pdbx_seq_one_letter_code
_entity_poly.pdbx_strand_id
1 'polypeptide(L)' 'MFVELHDGRIVGFPANRFKILAAATDDQLAQVRLELDGYALRWEALDEDLTVPGIVAGRFQLPP' A
#
# COMPACT_ATOMS: atom_id res chain seq x y z
N MET A 1 -3.60 6.92 2.74
CA MET A 1 -3.36 5.73 3.57
C MET A 1 -1.98 5.82 4.22
N PHE A 2 -1.87 5.38 5.47
CA PHE A 2 -0.61 5.41 6.21
C PHE A 2 -0.28 4.01 6.68
N VAL A 3 1.00 3.63 6.56
CA VAL A 3 1.49 2.33 7.00
C VAL A 3 2.74 2.55 7.85
N GLU A 4 2.78 1.93 9.03
CA GLU A 4 3.97 1.96 9.89
C GLU A 4 4.92 0.83 9.48
N LEU A 5 6.19 1.18 9.26
CA LEU A 5 7.24 0.24 8.93
C LEU A 5 7.82 -0.38 10.23
N HIS A 6 8.59 -1.47 10.07
CA HIS A 6 9.17 -2.18 11.21
C HIS A 6 10.15 -1.32 12.02
N ASP A 7 10.75 -0.30 11.42
CA ASP A 7 11.67 0.61 12.10
C ASP A 7 10.98 1.82 12.74
N GLY A 8 9.66 1.86 12.73
CA GLY A 8 8.89 2.94 13.33
C GLY A 8 8.56 4.10 12.41
N ARG A 9 9.10 4.12 11.18
CA ARG A 9 8.74 5.16 10.22
C ARG A 9 7.33 4.94 9.71
N ILE A 10 6.67 6.03 9.33
CA ILE A 10 5.32 5.97 8.75
C ILE A 10 5.41 6.46 7.30
N VAL A 11 4.85 5.66 6.38
CA VAL A 11 4.74 6.01 4.97
C VAL A 11 3.29 6.34 4.66
N GLY A 12 3.06 7.52 4.10
CA GLY A 12 1.74 7.95 3.61
C GLY A 12 1.69 7.90 2.09
N PHE A 13 0.55 7.49 1.53
CA PHE A 13 0.36 7.48 0.09
C PHE A 13 -1.12 7.51 -0.29
N PRO A 14 -1.45 8.02 -1.50
CA PRO A 14 -2.83 8.07 -1.96
C PRO A 14 -3.27 6.69 -2.52
N ALA A 15 -3.98 5.91 -1.69
CA ALA A 15 -4.45 4.58 -2.09
C ALA A 15 -5.33 4.63 -3.36
N ASN A 16 -6.09 5.71 -3.56
CA ASN A 16 -6.97 5.86 -4.71
C ASN A 16 -6.24 6.08 -6.05
N ARG A 17 -4.92 6.15 -6.03
CA ARG A 17 -4.12 6.21 -7.27
C ARG A 17 -3.56 4.85 -7.67
N PHE A 18 -4.00 3.77 -7.01
CA PHE A 18 -3.73 2.39 -7.37
C PHE A 18 -5.07 1.73 -7.72
N LYS A 19 -5.15 1.08 -8.89
CA LYS A 19 -6.42 0.60 -9.45
C LYS A 19 -7.22 -0.28 -8.49
N ILE A 20 -6.57 -1.29 -7.94
CA ILE A 20 -7.24 -2.26 -7.05
C ILE A 20 -7.63 -1.60 -5.74
N LEU A 21 -6.73 -0.80 -5.17
CA LEU A 21 -6.99 -0.13 -3.89
C LEU A 21 -8.07 0.95 -4.02
N ALA A 22 -8.17 1.61 -5.17
CA ALA A 22 -9.19 2.64 -5.40
C ALA A 22 -10.61 2.06 -5.33
N ALA A 23 -10.76 0.77 -5.69
CA ALA A 23 -12.07 0.09 -5.66
C ALA A 23 -12.30 -0.68 -4.36
N ALA A 24 -11.32 -0.71 -3.46
CA ALA A 24 -11.42 -1.47 -2.22
C ALA A 24 -12.23 -0.73 -1.16
N THR A 25 -12.83 -1.50 -0.24
CA THR A 25 -13.49 -0.93 0.94
C THR A 25 -12.44 -0.54 1.99
N ASP A 26 -12.83 0.30 2.95
CA ASP A 26 -11.96 0.67 4.07
C ASP A 26 -11.53 -0.56 4.87
N ASP A 27 -12.43 -1.52 5.08
CA ASP A 27 -12.11 -2.76 5.78
C ASP A 27 -11.06 -3.58 5.02
N GLN A 28 -11.17 -3.64 3.69
CA GLN A 28 -10.18 -4.33 2.87
C GLN A 28 -8.82 -3.64 2.93
N LEU A 29 -8.80 -2.32 2.87
CA LEU A 29 -7.55 -1.54 2.97
C LEU A 29 -6.86 -1.75 4.32
N ALA A 30 -7.65 -1.86 5.40
CA ALA A 30 -7.12 -2.06 6.75
C ALA A 30 -6.45 -3.42 6.95
N GLN A 31 -6.68 -4.39 6.07
CA GLN A 31 -6.11 -5.73 6.16
C GLN A 31 -4.71 -5.84 5.52
N VAL A 32 -4.06 -4.72 5.28
CA VAL A 32 -2.70 -4.69 4.74
C VAL A 32 -1.72 -5.41 5.68
N ARG A 33 -0.77 -6.15 5.08
CA ARG A 33 0.34 -6.79 5.81
C ARG A 33 1.66 -6.33 5.24
N LEU A 34 2.67 -6.20 6.12
CA LEU A 34 4.05 -5.99 5.70
C LEU A 34 4.66 -7.35 5.38
N GLU A 35 5.28 -7.45 4.22
CA GLU A 35 5.98 -8.64 3.75
C GLU A 35 7.43 -8.29 3.46
N LEU A 36 8.29 -9.31 3.36
CA LEU A 36 9.70 -9.15 3.01
C LEU A 36 10.41 -8.10 3.90
N ASP A 37 10.25 -8.22 5.19
CA ASP A 37 10.85 -7.31 6.19
C ASP A 37 10.49 -5.84 5.96
N GLY A 38 9.24 -5.58 5.52
CA GLY A 38 8.76 -4.22 5.30
C GLY A 38 9.08 -3.66 3.92
N TYR A 39 9.61 -4.49 3.01
CA TYR A 39 9.88 -4.07 1.63
C TYR A 39 8.58 -3.95 0.81
N ALA A 40 7.59 -4.78 1.11
CA ALA A 40 6.35 -4.84 0.35
C ALA A 40 5.12 -4.78 1.27
N LEU A 41 4.04 -4.23 0.72
CA LEU A 41 2.71 -4.26 1.32
C LEU A 41 1.87 -5.27 0.56
N ARG A 42 1.14 -6.11 1.28
CA ARG A 42 0.26 -7.10 0.66
C ARG A 42 -1.16 -7.02 1.22
N TRP A 43 -2.12 -7.07 0.29
CA TRP A 43 -3.54 -7.23 0.59
C TRP A 43 -3.98 -8.59 0.05
N GLU A 44 -3.98 -9.60 0.92
CA GLU A 44 -4.22 -10.99 0.52
C GLU A 44 -5.58 -11.16 -0.16
N ALA A 45 -6.63 -10.58 0.43
CA ALA A 45 -7.99 -10.70 -0.10
C ALA A 45 -8.16 -10.05 -1.47
N LEU A 46 -7.32 -9.09 -1.81
CA LEU A 46 -7.35 -8.37 -3.09
C LEU A 46 -6.34 -8.90 -4.09
N ASP A 47 -5.49 -9.83 -3.66
CA ASP A 47 -4.35 -10.31 -4.43
C ASP A 47 -3.50 -9.16 -4.98
N GLU A 48 -3.21 -8.17 -4.12
CA GLU A 48 -2.47 -6.98 -4.51
C GLU A 48 -1.20 -6.83 -3.67
N ASP A 49 -0.13 -6.44 -4.34
CA ASP A 49 1.16 -6.13 -3.72
C ASP A 49 1.66 -4.78 -4.19
N LEU A 50 2.23 -3.99 -3.27
CA LEU A 50 2.94 -2.77 -3.60
C LEU A 50 4.29 -2.78 -2.89
N THR A 51 5.33 -2.30 -3.56
CA THR A 51 6.63 -2.15 -2.90
C THR A 51 6.73 -0.81 -2.21
N VAL A 52 7.37 -0.79 -1.04
CA VAL A 52 7.62 0.48 -0.33
C VAL A 52 8.49 1.42 -1.16
N PRO A 53 9.60 0.98 -1.77
CA PRO A 53 10.37 1.87 -2.68
C PRO A 53 9.55 2.42 -3.84
N GLY A 54 8.64 1.64 -4.41
CA GLY A 54 7.77 2.11 -5.49
C GLY A 54 6.81 3.20 -5.02
N ILE A 55 6.25 3.06 -3.82
CA ILE A 55 5.38 4.07 -3.21
C ILE A 55 6.17 5.36 -2.96
N VAL A 56 7.33 5.26 -2.35
CA VAL A 56 8.19 6.41 -2.04
C VAL A 56 8.60 7.14 -3.32
N ALA A 57 8.87 6.40 -4.39
CA ALA A 57 9.22 6.98 -5.68
C ALA A 57 8.02 7.59 -6.43
N GLY A 58 6.79 7.43 -5.91
CA GLY A 58 5.60 7.99 -6.54
C GLY A 58 5.15 7.24 -7.78
N ARG A 59 5.40 5.96 -7.87
CA ARG A 59 5.02 5.12 -9.02
C ARG A 59 3.55 4.73 -8.95
N PHE A 60 2.68 5.72 -9.11
CA PHE A 60 1.25 5.52 -9.06
C PHE A 60 0.71 5.00 -10.39
N GLN A 61 -0.41 4.27 -10.34
CA GLN A 61 -1.04 3.67 -11.52
C GLN A 61 -2.06 4.60 -12.19
N LEU A 62 -2.70 5.45 -11.40
CA LEU A 62 -3.75 6.34 -11.86
C LEU A 62 -3.33 7.80 -11.72
N PRO A 63 -3.78 8.70 -12.61
CA PRO A 63 -3.52 10.13 -12.47
C PRO A 63 -4.26 10.71 -11.26
N PRO A 64 -3.83 11.88 -10.77
CA PRO A 64 -4.50 12.54 -9.67
C PRO A 64 -5.93 12.97 -10.00
#